data_472ae9edaff61e9cd98c934d1d8605bd
#
_entry.id   472ae9edaff61e9cd98c934d1d8605bd
#
_cell.length_a   1.000
_cell.length_b   1.000
_cell.length_c   1.000
_cell.angle_alpha   90.00
_cell.angle_beta   90.00
_cell.angle_gamma   90.00
#
_symmetry.space_group_name_H-M   'P 1'
#
loop_
_entity.id
_entity.type
_entity.pdbx_description
1 polymer ?
#
loop_
_entity_poly.entity_id
_entity_poly.type
_entity_poly.pdbx_seq_one_letter_code
_entity_poly.pdbx_strand_id
1 'polypeptide(L)'
;LWISFSGAEDVVLLDMAWKLNKNVKVFTLDTGRLHSETYRFIEQVREHYGIAIEIMTPDPALLQPLVNEKGLFSFYRDGHGECCGIRKIEPLRRKLATVRSWATGQRRDQSPGTRSQVAVLEVDTAFSTPENTLYKFNPLAQMPSEEVWGYIRMLEIPYNSLHERGFISIGCEPCTRPVLPNQHEREGRWWWE
;
A
#
# COMPACT_ATOMS: atom_id res chain seq x y z
N LEU A 1 -9.49 -11.00 9.88
CA LEU A 1 -9.28 -9.94 8.91
C LEU A 1 -8.00 -9.19 9.25
N TRP A 2 -7.17 -8.95 8.24
CA TRP A 2 -5.96 -8.13 8.33
C TRP A 2 -6.10 -6.89 7.41
N ILE A 3 -5.61 -5.75 7.86
CA ILE A 3 -5.58 -4.52 7.06
C ILE A 3 -4.19 -4.37 6.46
N SER A 4 -4.10 -4.23 5.14
CA SER A 4 -2.89 -3.81 4.46
C SER A 4 -2.77 -2.30 4.57
N PHE A 5 -1.66 -1.83 5.10
CA PHE A 5 -1.42 -0.41 5.37
C PHE A 5 -0.28 0.14 4.54
N SER A 6 -0.52 1.22 3.80
CA SER A 6 0.52 1.88 2.99
C SER A 6 0.32 3.38 2.77
N GLY A 7 -0.90 3.91 2.89
CA GLY A 7 -1.20 5.28 2.53
C GLY A 7 -2.41 5.90 3.24
N ALA A 8 -2.87 7.02 2.73
CA ALA A 8 -3.95 7.82 3.30
C ALA A 8 -5.28 7.06 3.41
N GLU A 9 -5.66 6.32 2.36
CA GLU A 9 -6.88 5.52 2.36
C GLU A 9 -6.82 4.41 3.42
N ASP A 10 -5.65 3.80 3.54
CA ASP A 10 -5.48 2.68 4.48
C ASP A 10 -5.53 3.16 5.93
N VAL A 11 -5.07 4.40 6.24
CA VAL A 11 -5.22 4.94 7.60
C VAL A 11 -6.66 5.31 7.92
N VAL A 12 -7.45 5.79 6.95
CA VAL A 12 -8.88 6.01 7.12
C VAL A 12 -9.59 4.69 7.42
N LEU A 13 -9.29 3.65 6.63
CA LEU A 13 -9.81 2.30 6.86
C LEU A 13 -9.42 1.75 8.25
N LEU A 14 -8.17 1.96 8.63
CA LEU A 14 -7.65 1.56 9.93
C LEU A 14 -8.38 2.28 11.07
N ASP A 15 -8.57 3.59 10.98
CA ASP A 15 -9.28 4.38 11.98
C ASP A 15 -10.72 3.90 12.18
N MET A 16 -11.45 3.70 11.07
CA MET A 16 -12.81 3.16 11.11
C MET A 16 -12.85 1.78 11.77
N ALA A 17 -11.95 0.88 11.39
CA ALA A 17 -11.87 -0.46 11.96
C ALA A 17 -11.49 -0.45 13.44
N TRP A 18 -10.55 0.40 13.84
CA TRP A 18 -10.08 0.54 15.21
C TRP A 18 -11.17 1.12 16.13
N LYS A 19 -12.02 2.01 15.63
CA LYS A 19 -13.20 2.51 16.38
C LYS A 19 -14.21 1.40 16.67
N LEU A 20 -14.33 0.44 15.76
CA LEU A 20 -15.21 -0.71 15.94
C LEU A 20 -14.58 -1.80 16.84
N ASN A 21 -13.30 -2.04 16.68
CA ASN A 21 -12.56 -3.04 17.46
C ASN A 21 -11.09 -2.61 17.62
N LYS A 22 -10.67 -2.36 18.87
CA LYS A 22 -9.30 -1.95 19.20
C LYS A 22 -8.23 -3.01 18.86
N ASN A 23 -8.61 -4.27 18.69
CA ASN A 23 -7.70 -5.38 18.35
C ASN A 23 -7.56 -5.57 16.83
N VAL A 24 -7.41 -4.47 16.08
CA VAL A 24 -7.14 -4.54 14.64
C VAL A 24 -5.79 -5.18 14.36
N LYS A 25 -5.75 -5.98 13.31
CA LYS A 25 -4.49 -6.59 12.81
C LYS A 25 -4.06 -5.88 11.55
N VAL A 26 -2.87 -5.34 11.56
CA VAL A 26 -2.33 -4.48 10.49
C VAL A 26 -0.98 -5.01 10.03
N PHE A 27 -0.74 -4.99 8.74
CA PHE A 27 0.58 -5.24 8.17
C PHE A 27 0.92 -4.20 7.11
N THR A 28 2.20 -3.98 6.90
CA THR A 28 2.73 -3.12 5.83
C THR A 28 3.89 -3.81 5.12
N LEU A 29 4.16 -3.39 3.89
CA LEU A 29 5.29 -3.88 3.10
C LEU A 29 6.43 -2.86 3.19
N ASP A 30 7.53 -3.26 3.83
CA ASP A 30 8.78 -2.52 3.71
C ASP A 30 9.61 -3.10 2.56
N THR A 31 9.68 -2.37 1.49
CA THR A 31 10.46 -2.75 0.31
C THR A 31 11.98 -2.58 0.47
N GLY A 32 12.42 -2.01 1.61
CA GLY A 32 13.78 -1.55 1.83
C GLY A 32 14.14 -0.31 1.01
N ARG A 33 13.12 0.38 0.45
CA ARG A 33 13.28 1.59 -0.41
C ARG A 33 12.15 2.59 -0.22
N LEU A 34 11.52 2.59 0.94
CA LEU A 34 10.51 3.59 1.25
C LEU A 34 11.16 4.94 1.54
N HIS A 35 10.41 6.00 1.36
CA HIS A 35 10.81 7.34 1.82
C HIS A 35 10.96 7.36 3.36
N SER A 36 11.86 8.18 3.86
CA SER A 36 12.01 8.38 5.31
C SER A 36 10.72 8.87 5.96
N GLU A 37 9.96 9.69 5.26
CA GLU A 37 8.63 10.15 5.68
C GLU A 37 7.62 9.01 5.82
N THR A 38 7.72 7.99 4.96
CA THR A 38 6.85 6.80 5.06
C THR A 38 7.15 5.99 6.31
N TYR A 39 8.43 5.80 6.67
CA TYR A 39 8.79 5.13 7.92
C TYR A 39 8.28 5.91 9.15
N ARG A 40 8.44 7.24 9.16
CA ARG A 40 7.91 8.09 10.23
C ARG A 40 6.38 8.01 10.31
N PHE A 41 5.70 7.98 9.17
CA PHE A 41 4.25 7.84 9.12
C PHE A 41 3.78 6.50 9.70
N ILE A 42 4.47 5.39 9.39
CA ILE A 42 4.18 4.08 9.97
C ILE A 42 4.29 4.14 11.51
N GLU A 43 5.36 4.74 12.04
CA GLU A 43 5.53 4.92 13.49
C GLU A 43 4.47 5.82 14.11
N GLN A 44 4.15 6.95 13.48
CA GLN A 44 3.08 7.85 13.94
C GLN A 44 1.74 7.11 14.04
N VAL A 45 1.38 6.29 13.04
CA VAL A 45 0.14 5.51 13.06
C VAL A 45 0.20 4.45 14.17
N ARG A 46 1.32 3.75 14.33
CA ARG A 46 1.52 2.75 15.39
C ARG A 46 1.30 3.37 16.77
N GLU A 47 1.89 4.53 17.02
CA GLU A 47 1.79 5.25 18.30
C GLU A 47 0.39 5.85 18.52
N HIS A 48 -0.18 6.48 17.51
CA HIS A 48 -1.49 7.15 17.59
C HIS A 48 -2.61 6.17 17.98
N TYR A 49 -2.60 4.95 17.41
CA TYR A 49 -3.62 3.94 17.69
C TYR A 49 -3.22 2.95 18.79
N GLY A 50 -1.97 2.98 19.26
CA GLY A 50 -1.46 2.02 20.25
C GLY A 50 -1.49 0.57 19.75
N ILE A 51 -1.19 0.33 18.47
CA ILE A 51 -1.26 -0.98 17.82
C ILE A 51 0.11 -1.50 17.37
N ALA A 52 0.20 -2.82 17.17
CA ALA A 52 1.31 -3.41 16.44
C ALA A 52 1.04 -3.42 14.94
N ILE A 53 2.03 -3.03 14.14
CA ILE A 53 2.02 -3.15 12.68
C ILE A 53 3.07 -4.18 12.28
N GLU A 54 2.65 -5.28 11.65
CA GLU A 54 3.57 -6.30 11.16
C GLU A 54 4.29 -5.80 9.91
N ILE A 55 5.62 -5.79 9.92
CA ILE A 55 6.44 -5.33 8.81
C ILE A 55 6.88 -6.52 7.97
N MET A 56 6.43 -6.56 6.70
CA MET A 56 6.81 -7.59 5.74
C MET A 56 7.95 -7.09 4.87
N THR A 57 9.11 -7.72 4.98
CA THR A 57 10.32 -7.38 4.22
C THR A 57 10.57 -8.38 3.09
N PRO A 58 11.30 -7.99 2.02
CA PRO A 58 11.73 -8.91 0.97
C PRO A 58 12.58 -10.06 1.52
N ASP A 59 12.47 -11.23 0.90
CA ASP A 59 13.35 -12.35 1.21
C ASP A 59 14.78 -12.03 0.73
N PRO A 60 15.79 -12.03 1.64
CA PRO A 60 17.17 -11.78 1.27
C PRO A 60 17.71 -12.78 0.21
N ALA A 61 17.22 -14.01 0.23
CA ALA A 61 17.64 -15.03 -0.73
C ALA A 61 17.22 -14.70 -2.18
N LEU A 62 16.16 -13.93 -2.36
CA LEU A 62 15.71 -13.44 -3.66
C LEU A 62 16.29 -12.07 -3.99
N LEU A 63 16.44 -11.22 -2.98
CA LEU A 63 16.86 -9.84 -3.16
C LEU A 63 18.35 -9.70 -3.47
N GLN A 64 19.21 -10.46 -2.77
CA GLN A 64 20.66 -10.38 -2.95
C GLN A 64 21.13 -10.73 -4.38
N PRO A 65 20.67 -11.83 -5.00
CA PRO A 65 21.01 -12.12 -6.40
C PRO A 65 20.61 -11.00 -7.35
N LEU A 66 19.39 -10.47 -7.25
CA LEU A 66 18.94 -9.35 -8.08
C LEU A 66 19.89 -8.15 -7.98
N VAL A 67 20.25 -7.76 -6.76
CA VAL A 67 21.07 -6.56 -6.52
C VAL A 67 22.52 -6.81 -6.95
N ASN A 68 23.08 -7.98 -6.67
CA ASN A 68 24.45 -8.31 -7.01
C ASN A 68 24.66 -8.45 -8.53
N GLU A 69 23.69 -9.03 -9.25
CA GLU A 69 23.77 -9.25 -10.68
C GLU A 69 23.43 -8.00 -11.50
N LYS A 70 22.31 -7.34 -11.15
CA LYS A 70 21.74 -6.26 -11.96
C LYS A 70 21.94 -4.85 -11.39
N GLY A 71 22.39 -4.74 -10.14
CA GLY A 71 22.59 -3.48 -9.43
C GLY A 71 21.34 -2.94 -8.77
N LEU A 72 21.51 -1.84 -8.01
CA LEU A 72 20.47 -1.26 -7.18
C LEU A 72 19.33 -0.59 -7.96
N PHE A 73 19.55 -0.20 -9.21
CA PHE A 73 18.63 0.61 -10.01
C PHE A 73 18.29 -0.03 -11.36
N SER A 74 18.38 -1.35 -11.46
CA SER A 74 18.09 -2.11 -12.69
C SER A 74 16.68 -1.84 -13.24
N PHE A 75 15.71 -1.57 -12.38
CA PHE A 75 14.33 -1.28 -12.76
C PHE A 75 14.16 -0.06 -13.68
N TYR A 76 15.12 0.87 -13.74
CA TYR A 76 15.10 1.97 -14.71
C TYR A 76 15.39 1.50 -16.15
N ARG A 77 16.09 0.37 -16.31
CA ARG A 77 16.40 -0.22 -17.63
C ARG A 77 15.48 -1.38 -17.97
N ASP A 78 15.22 -2.24 -16.97
CA ASP A 78 14.59 -3.54 -17.17
C ASP A 78 13.08 -3.49 -16.86
N GLY A 79 12.56 -2.30 -16.49
CA GLY A 79 11.21 -2.12 -16.00
C GLY A 79 11.06 -2.53 -14.53
N HIS A 80 9.96 -2.06 -13.91
CA HIS A 80 9.76 -2.24 -12.47
C HIS A 80 9.34 -3.66 -12.07
N GLY A 81 8.93 -4.52 -13.02
CA GLY A 81 8.24 -5.79 -12.76
C GLY A 81 9.01 -6.73 -11.85
N GLU A 82 10.26 -7.04 -12.15
CA GLU A 82 11.08 -7.95 -11.36
C GLU A 82 11.38 -7.42 -9.96
N CYS A 83 11.78 -6.14 -9.87
CA CYS A 83 12.03 -5.48 -8.61
C CYS A 83 10.77 -5.47 -7.71
N CYS A 84 9.60 -5.13 -8.26
CA CYS A 84 8.33 -5.18 -7.54
C CYS A 84 7.93 -6.61 -7.20
N GLY A 85 8.20 -7.58 -8.06
CA GLY A 85 7.97 -9.00 -7.81
C GLY A 85 8.65 -9.46 -6.51
N ILE A 86 9.93 -9.18 -6.38
CA ILE A 86 10.75 -9.57 -5.23
C ILE A 86 10.44 -8.70 -3.99
N ARG A 87 10.31 -7.38 -4.16
CA ARG A 87 10.22 -6.46 -3.00
C ARG A 87 8.81 -6.25 -2.47
N LYS A 88 7.76 -6.61 -3.24
CA LYS A 88 6.36 -6.38 -2.88
C LYS A 88 5.49 -7.62 -3.01
N ILE A 89 5.50 -8.25 -4.19
CA ILE A 89 4.56 -9.34 -4.48
C ILE A 89 4.93 -10.59 -3.68
N GLU A 90 6.20 -10.92 -3.56
CA GLU A 90 6.64 -12.07 -2.75
C GLU A 90 6.27 -11.88 -1.26
N PRO A 91 6.68 -10.79 -0.56
CA PRO A 91 6.31 -10.65 0.84
C PRO A 91 4.80 -10.52 1.05
N LEU A 92 4.05 -9.90 0.12
CA LEU A 92 2.61 -9.88 0.15
C LEU A 92 2.02 -11.29 0.05
N ARG A 93 2.49 -12.10 -0.91
CA ARG A 93 2.05 -13.49 -1.09
C ARG A 93 2.30 -14.32 0.15
N ARG A 94 3.49 -14.19 0.75
CA ARG A 94 3.89 -14.89 1.98
C ARG A 94 2.97 -14.49 3.14
N LYS A 95 2.61 -13.21 3.28
CA LYS A 95 1.65 -12.76 4.27
C LYS A 95 0.26 -13.30 4.01
N LEU A 96 -0.25 -13.16 2.79
CA LEU A 96 -1.61 -13.54 2.44
C LEU A 96 -1.84 -15.06 2.51
N ALA A 97 -0.81 -15.88 2.35
CA ALA A 97 -0.90 -17.33 2.56
C ALA A 97 -1.24 -17.72 4.01
N THR A 98 -1.00 -16.83 4.98
CA THR A 98 -1.28 -17.09 6.41
C THR A 98 -2.67 -16.62 6.87
N VAL A 99 -3.47 -16.03 5.99
CA VAL A 99 -4.75 -15.41 6.32
C VAL A 99 -5.86 -15.88 5.38
N ARG A 100 -7.13 -15.74 5.81
CA ARG A 100 -8.29 -16.04 4.97
C ARG A 100 -8.99 -14.78 4.44
N SER A 101 -8.65 -13.63 4.99
CA SER A 101 -9.22 -12.36 4.54
C SER A 101 -8.33 -11.19 4.88
N TRP A 102 -8.35 -10.20 4.01
CA TRP A 102 -7.63 -8.95 4.17
C TRP A 102 -8.45 -7.77 3.65
N ALA A 103 -8.11 -6.56 4.08
CA ALA A 103 -8.76 -5.34 3.65
C ALA A 103 -7.74 -4.33 3.13
N THR A 104 -8.15 -3.54 2.16
CA THR A 104 -7.35 -2.48 1.54
C THR A 104 -8.15 -1.20 1.41
N GLY A 105 -7.47 -0.06 1.39
CA GLY A 105 -8.04 1.24 1.05
C GLY A 105 -8.18 1.50 -0.45
N GLN A 106 -8.26 0.46 -1.29
CA GLN A 106 -8.40 0.67 -2.74
C GLN A 106 -9.73 1.34 -3.07
N ARG A 107 -9.66 2.35 -3.94
CA ARG A 107 -10.80 3.12 -4.45
C ARG A 107 -10.87 3.06 -5.98
N ARG A 108 -12.08 3.15 -6.53
CA ARG A 108 -12.28 3.08 -7.98
C ARG A 108 -11.67 4.26 -8.71
N ASP A 109 -11.73 5.44 -8.15
CA ASP A 109 -11.22 6.68 -8.74
C ASP A 109 -9.69 6.83 -8.70
N GLN A 110 -8.98 6.01 -7.90
CA GLN A 110 -7.51 6.05 -7.84
C GLN A 110 -6.82 5.71 -9.17
N SER A 111 -7.47 4.93 -10.04
CA SER A 111 -6.95 4.55 -11.34
C SER A 111 -8.07 4.08 -12.26
N PRO A 112 -8.58 4.93 -13.15
CA PRO A 112 -9.67 4.60 -14.06
C PRO A 112 -9.40 3.35 -14.91
N GLY A 113 -8.13 3.12 -15.30
CA GLY A 113 -7.75 1.96 -16.12
C GLY A 113 -7.68 0.64 -15.36
N THR A 114 -7.27 0.65 -14.09
CA THR A 114 -6.97 -0.60 -13.35
C THR A 114 -7.85 -0.84 -12.13
N ARG A 115 -8.56 0.18 -11.64
CA ARG A 115 -9.36 0.10 -10.40
C ARG A 115 -10.83 0.43 -10.56
N SER A 116 -11.29 0.83 -11.73
CA SER A 116 -12.70 1.21 -11.99
C SER A 116 -13.72 0.11 -11.58
N GLN A 117 -13.30 -1.15 -11.60
CA GLN A 117 -14.15 -2.30 -11.29
C GLN A 117 -13.87 -2.92 -9.91
N VAL A 118 -13.11 -2.24 -9.04
CA VAL A 118 -12.84 -2.75 -7.69
C VAL A 118 -14.16 -2.97 -6.95
N ALA A 119 -14.39 -4.22 -6.52
CA ALA A 119 -15.56 -4.60 -5.74
C ALA A 119 -15.32 -4.33 -4.25
N VAL A 120 -16.40 -4.07 -3.48
CA VAL A 120 -16.30 -3.92 -2.02
C VAL A 120 -15.85 -5.22 -1.36
N LEU A 121 -16.32 -6.35 -1.90
CA LEU A 121 -15.93 -7.70 -1.49
C LEU A 121 -15.69 -8.54 -2.74
N GLU A 122 -14.56 -9.22 -2.78
CA GLU A 122 -14.21 -10.12 -3.88
C GLU A 122 -13.39 -11.32 -3.38
N VAL A 123 -13.38 -12.41 -4.14
CA VAL A 123 -12.38 -13.47 -3.98
C VAL A 123 -11.10 -12.98 -4.66
N ASP A 124 -10.02 -12.93 -3.92
CA ASP A 124 -8.71 -12.54 -4.44
C ASP A 124 -8.09 -13.70 -5.21
N THR A 125 -8.45 -13.82 -6.49
CA THR A 125 -7.97 -14.93 -7.33
C THR A 125 -6.46 -14.89 -7.60
N ALA A 126 -5.81 -13.72 -7.45
CA ALA A 126 -4.36 -13.57 -7.65
C ALA A 126 -3.53 -14.20 -6.52
N PHE A 127 -4.10 -14.29 -5.33
CA PHE A 127 -3.43 -14.81 -4.14
C PHE A 127 -4.13 -16.01 -3.48
N SER A 128 -5.30 -16.40 -3.96
CA SER A 128 -5.95 -17.67 -3.54
C SER A 128 -5.16 -18.87 -4.04
N THR A 129 -5.24 -19.97 -3.27
CA THR A 129 -4.76 -21.30 -3.69
C THR A 129 -5.92 -22.30 -3.60
N PRO A 130 -5.78 -23.52 -4.16
CA PRO A 130 -6.81 -24.56 -3.98
C PRO A 130 -7.17 -24.85 -2.52
N GLU A 131 -6.19 -24.69 -1.61
CA GLU A 131 -6.34 -24.99 -0.18
C GLU A 131 -6.80 -23.77 0.62
N ASN A 132 -6.66 -22.55 0.07
CA ASN A 132 -6.98 -21.31 0.75
C ASN A 132 -7.68 -20.29 -0.15
N THR A 133 -9.00 -20.27 -0.13
CA THR A 133 -9.76 -19.18 -0.74
C THR A 133 -9.58 -17.92 0.08
N LEU A 134 -9.01 -16.88 -0.54
CA LEU A 134 -8.73 -15.60 0.08
C LEU A 134 -9.82 -14.58 -0.29
N TYR A 135 -10.41 -13.95 0.72
CA TYR A 135 -11.36 -12.86 0.53
C TYR A 135 -10.69 -11.51 0.70
N LYS A 136 -10.95 -10.60 -0.24
CA LYS A 136 -10.46 -9.23 -0.21
C LYS A 136 -11.61 -8.26 -0.04
N PHE A 137 -11.46 -7.36 0.93
CA PHE A 137 -12.42 -6.31 1.25
C PHE A 137 -11.83 -4.96 0.86
N ASN A 138 -12.59 -4.15 0.13
CA ASN A 138 -12.25 -2.78 -0.22
C ASN A 138 -13.40 -1.85 0.25
N PRO A 139 -13.53 -1.59 1.57
CA PRO A 139 -14.68 -0.84 2.09
C PRO A 139 -14.79 0.57 1.53
N LEU A 140 -13.67 1.16 1.14
CA LEU A 140 -13.59 2.50 0.58
C LEU A 140 -13.74 2.54 -0.96
N ALA A 141 -14.11 1.42 -1.61
CA ALA A 141 -14.13 1.30 -3.08
C ALA A 141 -14.91 2.41 -3.80
N GLN A 142 -15.97 2.93 -3.16
CA GLN A 142 -16.84 3.98 -3.71
C GLN A 142 -16.58 5.36 -3.12
N MET A 143 -15.67 5.49 -2.15
CA MET A 143 -15.36 6.75 -1.48
C MET A 143 -14.48 7.62 -2.38
N PRO A 144 -14.89 8.83 -2.75
CA PRO A 144 -14.06 9.73 -3.55
C PRO A 144 -12.89 10.28 -2.72
N SER A 145 -11.85 10.72 -3.42
CA SER A 145 -10.63 11.27 -2.80
C SER A 145 -10.92 12.42 -1.84
N GLU A 146 -11.86 13.28 -2.21
CA GLU A 146 -12.28 14.42 -1.39
C GLU A 146 -12.82 13.99 -0.02
N GLU A 147 -13.62 12.93 0.03
CA GLU A 147 -14.18 12.39 1.27
C GLU A 147 -13.08 11.76 2.15
N VAL A 148 -12.11 11.04 1.56
CA VAL A 148 -10.95 10.51 2.28
C VAL A 148 -10.20 11.65 2.98
N TRP A 149 -9.87 12.70 2.26
CA TRP A 149 -9.16 13.85 2.81
C TRP A 149 -10.01 14.69 3.76
N GLY A 150 -11.32 14.76 3.52
CA GLY A 150 -12.29 15.35 4.46
C GLY A 150 -12.28 14.63 5.80
N TYR A 151 -12.30 13.29 5.76
CA TYR A 151 -12.25 12.45 6.95
C TYR A 151 -10.92 12.62 7.72
N ILE A 152 -9.79 12.61 7.03
CA ILE A 152 -8.46 12.83 7.63
C ILE A 152 -8.39 14.17 8.35
N ARG A 153 -8.79 15.24 7.68
CA ARG A 153 -8.75 16.61 8.26
C ARG A 153 -9.71 16.79 9.43
N MET A 154 -10.94 16.27 9.29
CA MET A 154 -11.97 16.43 10.32
C MET A 154 -11.62 15.72 11.63
N LEU A 155 -10.92 14.58 11.54
CA LEU A 155 -10.57 13.75 12.70
C LEU A 155 -9.08 13.83 13.08
N GLU A 156 -8.34 14.73 12.44
CA GLU A 156 -6.91 14.95 12.69
C GLU A 156 -6.08 13.65 12.66
N ILE A 157 -6.40 12.76 11.72
CA ILE A 157 -5.74 11.46 11.59
C ILE A 157 -4.33 11.66 11.00
N PRO A 158 -3.31 10.94 11.48
CA PRO A 158 -1.97 10.99 10.90
C PRO A 158 -1.98 10.65 9.40
N TYR A 159 -1.22 11.38 8.61
CA TYR A 159 -0.98 11.08 7.21
C TYR A 159 0.49 11.35 6.82
N ASN A 160 0.91 10.80 5.69
CA ASN A 160 2.29 10.96 5.23
C ASN A 160 2.55 12.41 4.77
N SER A 161 3.53 13.08 5.36
CA SER A 161 3.87 14.48 5.06
C SER A 161 4.30 14.74 3.61
N LEU A 162 4.63 13.70 2.83
CA LEU A 162 4.90 13.83 1.40
C LEU A 162 3.69 14.36 0.61
N HIS A 163 2.47 14.14 1.13
CA HIS A 163 1.26 14.71 0.50
C HIS A 163 1.29 16.23 0.44
N GLU A 164 1.88 16.90 1.43
CA GLU A 164 2.06 18.36 1.45
C GLU A 164 3.05 18.86 0.39
N ARG A 165 3.84 17.94 -0.15
CA ARG A 165 4.85 18.21 -1.20
C ARG A 165 4.38 17.75 -2.60
N GLY A 166 3.09 17.49 -2.78
CA GLY A 166 2.48 17.12 -4.06
C GLY A 166 2.58 15.64 -4.43
N PHE A 167 2.99 14.77 -3.50
CA PHE A 167 2.94 13.33 -3.72
C PHE A 167 1.53 12.82 -3.43
N ILE A 168 0.76 12.47 -4.44
CA ILE A 168 -0.60 11.96 -4.25
C ILE A 168 -0.57 10.43 -4.04
N SER A 169 0.15 9.70 -4.87
CA SER A 169 0.33 8.24 -4.74
C SER A 169 1.77 7.93 -4.34
N ILE A 170 1.99 7.49 -3.10
CA ILE A 170 3.32 7.26 -2.55
C ILE A 170 3.70 5.78 -2.65
N GLY A 171 4.94 5.51 -3.06
CA GLY A 171 5.53 4.17 -3.10
C GLY A 171 7.00 4.19 -2.70
N CYS A 172 7.82 3.34 -3.35
CA CYS A 172 9.27 3.41 -3.17
C CYS A 172 9.80 4.77 -3.60
N GLU A 173 10.77 5.31 -2.86
CA GLU A 173 11.39 6.60 -3.14
C GLU A 173 11.86 6.74 -4.59
N PRO A 174 12.67 5.81 -5.15
CA PRO A 174 13.15 5.97 -6.53
C PRO A 174 12.05 5.76 -7.59
N CYS A 175 10.87 5.29 -7.20
CA CYS A 175 9.76 4.99 -8.12
C CYS A 175 8.59 5.97 -7.99
N THR A 176 8.76 7.06 -7.26
CA THR A 176 7.67 8.00 -6.97
C THR A 176 8.18 9.43 -7.07
N ARG A 177 7.42 10.27 -7.76
CA ARG A 177 7.61 11.72 -7.80
C ARG A 177 6.30 12.45 -7.53
N PRO A 178 6.34 13.73 -7.16
CA PRO A 178 5.12 14.55 -7.07
C PRO A 178 4.45 14.65 -8.44
N VAL A 179 3.16 14.89 -8.45
CA VAL A 179 2.35 15.10 -9.65
C VAL A 179 1.92 16.56 -9.76
N LEU A 180 1.75 17.04 -10.99
CA LEU A 180 1.22 18.37 -11.26
C LEU A 180 -0.31 18.40 -11.04
N PRO A 181 -0.92 19.58 -10.81
CA PRO A 181 -2.35 19.69 -10.50
C PRO A 181 -3.30 19.10 -11.56
N ASN A 182 -2.85 18.97 -12.80
CA ASN A 182 -3.62 18.43 -13.93
C ASN A 182 -3.28 16.98 -14.26
N GLN A 183 -2.41 16.36 -13.48
CA GLN A 183 -2.04 14.96 -13.66
C GLN A 183 -2.90 14.03 -12.81
N HIS A 184 -3.08 12.79 -13.30
CA HIS A 184 -3.77 11.75 -12.54
C HIS A 184 -2.93 11.33 -11.32
N GLU A 185 -3.59 10.89 -10.24
CA GLU A 185 -2.97 10.51 -8.96
C GLU A 185 -1.75 9.56 -9.10
N ARG A 186 -1.74 8.70 -10.09
CA ARG A 186 -0.70 7.68 -10.28
C ARG A 186 0.35 8.02 -11.33
N GLU A 187 0.26 9.15 -12.02
CA GLU A 187 1.27 9.55 -13.02
C GLU A 187 2.66 9.83 -12.41
N GLY A 188 2.73 10.03 -11.12
CA GLY A 188 3.98 10.08 -10.38
C GLY A 188 4.64 8.73 -10.12
N ARG A 189 3.97 7.58 -10.47
CA ARG A 189 4.48 6.22 -10.22
C ARG A 189 5.08 5.65 -11.50
N TRP A 190 6.32 5.10 -11.39
CA TRP A 190 7.05 4.54 -12.54
C TRP A 190 7.06 5.50 -13.73
N TRP A 191 7.32 6.74 -13.44
CA TRP A 191 7.22 7.88 -14.36
C TRP A 191 8.18 7.81 -15.59
N TRP A 192 9.07 6.84 -15.61
CA TRP A 192 9.99 6.57 -16.73
C TRP A 192 9.46 5.49 -17.69
N GLU A 193 8.38 4.78 -17.40
CA GLU A 193 7.68 3.81 -18.24
C GLU A 193 6.46 4.50 -18.91
#